data_32541a1998dfe1f9b5a709556f073ab7
#
_entry.id   32541a1998dfe1f9b5a709556f073ab7
#
_cell.length_a   1.000
_cell.length_b   1.000
_cell.length_c   1.000
_cell.angle_alpha   90.00
_cell.angle_beta   90.00
_cell.angle_gamma   90.00
#
_symmetry.space_group_name_H-M   'P 1'
#
loop_
_entity.id
_entity.type
_entity.pdbx_description
1 polymer ?
#
loop_
_entity_poly.entity_id
_entity_poly.type
_entity_poly.pdbx_seq_one_letter_code
_entity_poly.pdbx_strand_id
1 'polypeptide(L)'
;MPFQIIREDITRVRVDAIVNPTDDAYTHLGGTDKRIHDVAGEELYTECKRYGSLSVGDVVVTSSYNMKNCKYIIHTFGPIYVDGKHNEEELLIRCYKNVLRCAVDNNIESVAIPLISTGSFGYPKKDALRVATNVITNFVYEHELDVYLLVYDKEAFDISNSLYRDIHNYLEDNGIYDEVRAHRSRVPSKAFGFMGKPVGSSLLDHEVLDEEFSFVNFVEDESFNDCLRRIIREKNLIESDVYKRANLTKQAFNGIYNEGKVPKKNNVLALCIGLRLNIDEADDFVKKAGYSFSVGNKHDYIVRYFIENEDYNIYKINEILINEDLPYLGSKYE
;
A
#
# COMPACT_ATOMS: atom_id res chain seq x y z
N MET A 1 -1.38 -11.56 -4.22
CA MET A 1 -0.09 -11.15 -3.65
C MET A 1 0.00 -9.64 -3.62
N PRO A 2 0.45 -9.03 -2.55
CA PRO A 2 0.41 -7.58 -2.45
C PRO A 2 1.54 -6.96 -3.27
N PHE A 3 1.18 -5.94 -4.01
CA PHE A 3 2.09 -4.95 -4.48
C PHE A 3 2.01 -3.75 -3.55
N GLN A 4 3.13 -3.33 -2.97
CA GLN A 4 3.19 -2.23 -2.04
C GLN A 4 4.23 -1.21 -2.49
N ILE A 5 3.86 0.07 -2.40
CA ILE A 5 4.81 1.16 -2.52
C ILE A 5 5.24 1.51 -1.10
N ILE A 6 6.54 1.44 -0.83
CA ILE A 6 7.08 1.70 0.50
C ILE A 6 8.18 2.76 0.45
N ARG A 7 8.37 3.46 1.58
CA ARG A 7 9.43 4.45 1.76
C ARG A 7 10.43 3.95 2.79
N GLU A 8 11.35 3.10 2.34
CA GLU A 8 12.33 2.45 3.20
C GLU A 8 13.67 2.34 2.49
N ASP A 9 14.76 2.17 3.25
CA ASP A 9 16.09 1.88 2.71
C ASP A 9 16.13 0.42 2.24
N ILE A 10 16.49 0.18 0.98
CA ILE A 10 16.52 -1.16 0.38
C ILE A 10 17.42 -2.13 1.17
N THR A 11 18.44 -1.62 1.85
CA THR A 11 19.34 -2.43 2.68
C THR A 11 18.73 -2.83 4.03
N ARG A 12 17.51 -2.38 4.33
CA ARG A 12 16.77 -2.69 5.56
C ARG A 12 15.49 -3.46 5.33
N VAL A 13 14.97 -3.43 4.10
CA VAL A 13 13.74 -4.16 3.74
C VAL A 13 13.99 -5.67 3.84
N ARG A 14 13.18 -6.38 4.62
CA ARG A 14 13.28 -7.84 4.79
C ARG A 14 12.47 -8.56 3.73
N VAL A 15 13.14 -9.15 2.76
CA VAL A 15 12.57 -9.87 1.62
C VAL A 15 13.49 -11.01 1.21
N ASP A 16 13.02 -11.89 0.33
CA ASP A 16 13.92 -12.93 -0.20
C ASP A 16 14.97 -12.35 -1.14
N ALA A 17 14.58 -11.36 -1.97
CA ALA A 17 15.52 -10.70 -2.88
C ALA A 17 15.31 -9.18 -2.91
N ILE A 18 16.41 -8.47 -3.12
CA ILE A 18 16.40 -7.05 -3.47
C ILE A 18 16.88 -6.85 -4.90
N VAL A 19 16.46 -5.75 -5.54
CA VAL A 19 16.92 -5.41 -6.88
C VAL A 19 17.98 -4.33 -6.80
N ASN A 20 19.10 -4.59 -7.47
CA ASN A 20 20.20 -3.63 -7.64
C ASN A 20 20.20 -3.05 -9.05
N PRO A 21 19.77 -1.78 -9.24
CA PRO A 21 19.96 -1.09 -10.51
C PRO A 21 21.44 -0.70 -10.65
N THR A 22 22.14 -1.37 -11.54
CA THR A 22 23.57 -1.17 -11.79
C THR A 22 23.83 -0.69 -13.22
N ASP A 23 25.09 -0.54 -13.60
CA ASP A 23 25.52 -0.29 -14.97
C ASP A 23 26.01 -1.56 -15.67
N ASP A 24 26.45 -1.44 -16.91
CA ASP A 24 26.94 -2.55 -17.73
C ASP A 24 28.16 -3.27 -17.16
N ALA A 25 28.95 -2.60 -16.34
CA ALA A 25 30.23 -3.08 -15.78
C ALA A 25 30.22 -3.29 -14.27
N TYR A 26 29.07 -3.13 -13.60
CA TYR A 26 28.89 -3.21 -12.14
C TYR A 26 29.83 -2.26 -11.36
N THR A 27 29.91 -1.00 -11.81
CA THR A 27 30.93 -0.09 -11.27
C THR A 27 30.63 0.44 -9.88
N HIS A 28 29.43 0.26 -9.35
CA HIS A 28 28.94 0.69 -8.02
C HIS A 28 29.36 2.09 -7.57
N LEU A 29 29.37 3.03 -8.53
CA LEU A 29 29.90 4.39 -8.30
C LEU A 29 28.95 5.31 -7.53
N GLY A 30 27.68 4.95 -7.34
CA GLY A 30 26.76 5.83 -6.62
C GLY A 30 25.36 5.29 -6.38
N GLY A 31 24.56 6.06 -5.65
CA GLY A 31 23.15 5.78 -5.40
C GLY A 31 22.86 4.47 -4.68
N THR A 32 21.84 3.78 -5.11
CA THR A 32 21.38 2.49 -4.55
C THR A 32 22.43 1.41 -4.75
N ASP A 33 23.06 1.35 -5.94
CA ASP A 33 24.10 0.36 -6.28
C ASP A 33 25.26 0.41 -5.29
N LYS A 34 25.82 1.59 -5.05
CA LYS A 34 26.90 1.77 -4.07
C LYS A 34 26.49 1.31 -2.67
N ARG A 35 25.28 1.70 -2.20
CA ARG A 35 24.80 1.30 -0.88
C ARG A 35 24.70 -0.21 -0.71
N ILE A 36 24.21 -0.90 -1.72
CA ILE A 36 24.09 -2.36 -1.70
C ILE A 36 25.47 -2.99 -1.62
N HIS A 37 26.42 -2.54 -2.44
CA HIS A 37 27.79 -3.02 -2.41
C HIS A 37 28.52 -2.73 -1.09
N ASP A 38 28.33 -1.53 -0.50
CA ASP A 38 28.90 -1.15 0.79
C ASP A 38 28.44 -2.10 1.92
N VAL A 39 27.21 -2.59 1.89
CA VAL A 39 26.66 -3.52 2.90
C VAL A 39 26.98 -4.98 2.59
N ALA A 40 26.90 -5.38 1.33
CA ALA A 40 27.13 -6.77 0.91
C ALA A 40 28.61 -7.17 0.99
N GLY A 41 29.52 -6.24 0.75
CA GLY A 41 30.96 -6.47 0.81
C GLY A 41 31.62 -6.75 -0.53
N GLU A 42 32.94 -6.89 -0.52
CA GLU A 42 33.78 -7.02 -1.71
C GLU A 42 33.52 -8.32 -2.52
N GLU A 43 33.04 -9.36 -1.85
CA GLU A 43 32.70 -10.63 -2.49
C GLU A 43 31.61 -10.47 -3.55
N LEU A 44 30.62 -9.58 -3.30
CA LEU A 44 29.57 -9.28 -4.26
C LEU A 44 30.15 -8.73 -5.57
N TYR A 45 31.06 -7.77 -5.46
CA TYR A 45 31.72 -7.19 -6.63
C TYR A 45 32.54 -8.22 -7.41
N THR A 46 33.25 -9.09 -6.69
CA THR A 46 34.03 -10.17 -7.28
C THR A 46 33.14 -11.18 -8.04
N GLU A 47 31.95 -11.48 -7.49
CA GLU A 47 30.97 -12.35 -8.18
C GLU A 47 30.41 -11.67 -9.42
N CYS A 48 29.96 -10.42 -9.31
CA CYS A 48 29.38 -9.66 -10.41
C CYS A 48 30.30 -9.64 -11.65
N LYS A 49 31.59 -9.44 -11.46
CA LYS A 49 32.58 -9.44 -12.56
C LYS A 49 32.67 -10.75 -13.36
N ARG A 50 32.26 -11.86 -12.78
CA ARG A 50 32.27 -13.15 -13.48
C ARG A 50 31.20 -13.28 -14.56
N TYR A 51 30.14 -12.47 -14.45
CA TYR A 51 29.04 -12.48 -15.41
C TYR A 51 29.32 -11.64 -16.67
N GLY A 52 30.43 -10.88 -16.70
CA GLY A 52 30.76 -10.00 -17.82
C GLY A 52 29.88 -8.75 -17.88
N SER A 53 29.70 -8.22 -19.09
CA SER A 53 28.93 -6.99 -19.30
C SER A 53 27.43 -7.27 -19.40
N LEU A 54 26.60 -6.42 -18.76
CA LEU A 54 25.14 -6.44 -18.86
C LEU A 54 24.67 -5.60 -20.04
N SER A 55 23.68 -6.08 -20.79
CA SER A 55 22.89 -5.24 -21.71
C SER A 55 21.70 -4.66 -20.98
N VAL A 56 21.16 -3.54 -21.51
CA VAL A 56 19.95 -2.91 -20.92
C VAL A 56 18.80 -3.92 -20.87
N GLY A 57 18.24 -4.12 -19.70
CA GLY A 57 17.17 -5.06 -19.43
C GLY A 57 17.60 -6.48 -19.06
N ASP A 58 18.89 -6.79 -19.11
CA ASP A 58 19.38 -8.07 -18.64
C ASP A 58 19.35 -8.14 -17.11
N VAL A 59 19.29 -9.36 -16.58
CA VAL A 59 19.27 -9.63 -15.14
C VAL A 59 20.27 -10.71 -14.77
N VAL A 60 20.92 -10.53 -13.62
CA VAL A 60 21.83 -11.49 -13.01
C VAL A 60 21.48 -11.63 -11.54
N VAL A 61 21.51 -12.85 -11.01
CA VAL A 61 21.25 -13.14 -9.60
C VAL A 61 22.54 -13.52 -8.91
N THR A 62 22.79 -12.90 -7.76
CA THR A 62 23.92 -13.24 -6.87
C THR A 62 23.42 -13.55 -5.46
N SER A 63 24.30 -14.11 -4.65
CA SER A 63 24.09 -14.15 -3.20
C SER A 63 24.11 -12.75 -2.59
N SER A 64 23.46 -12.57 -1.43
CA SER A 64 23.45 -11.29 -0.72
C SER A 64 24.66 -11.06 0.19
N TYR A 65 25.52 -12.05 0.36
CA TYR A 65 26.75 -12.01 1.18
C TYR A 65 26.49 -11.49 2.60
N ASN A 66 27.05 -10.33 2.98
CA ASN A 66 26.94 -9.77 4.33
C ASN A 66 25.57 -9.13 4.61
N MET A 67 24.69 -9.01 3.64
CA MET A 67 23.34 -8.50 3.86
C MET A 67 22.50 -9.55 4.59
N LYS A 68 21.84 -9.13 5.71
CA LYS A 68 21.04 -10.02 6.56
C LYS A 68 19.54 -9.90 6.30
N ASN A 69 19.16 -8.94 5.47
CA ASN A 69 17.77 -8.60 5.19
C ASN A 69 17.23 -9.32 3.94
N CYS A 70 18.07 -9.94 3.14
CA CYS A 70 17.68 -10.73 1.96
C CYS A 70 18.64 -11.91 1.75
N LYS A 71 18.26 -12.83 0.85
CA LYS A 71 19.07 -13.99 0.45
C LYS A 71 19.77 -13.76 -0.89
N TYR A 72 19.11 -13.00 -1.77
CA TYR A 72 19.54 -12.79 -3.15
C TYR A 72 19.55 -11.32 -3.51
N ILE A 73 20.39 -10.97 -4.48
CA ILE A 73 20.39 -9.66 -5.14
C ILE A 73 20.19 -9.91 -6.64
N ILE A 74 19.18 -9.27 -7.20
CA ILE A 74 18.89 -9.29 -8.64
C ILE A 74 19.46 -8.01 -9.24
N HIS A 75 20.53 -8.11 -9.99
CA HIS A 75 21.14 -6.98 -10.69
C HIS A 75 20.47 -6.76 -12.02
N THR A 76 20.19 -5.50 -12.38
CA THR A 76 19.65 -5.15 -13.69
C THR A 76 20.22 -3.83 -14.17
N PHE A 77 20.45 -3.73 -15.48
CA PHE A 77 20.88 -2.49 -16.11
C PHE A 77 19.70 -1.81 -16.78
N GLY A 78 19.30 -0.65 -16.24
CA GLY A 78 18.20 0.14 -16.75
C GLY A 78 18.61 1.11 -17.86
N PRO A 79 17.67 1.61 -18.67
CA PRO A 79 17.96 2.57 -19.72
C PRO A 79 18.45 3.91 -19.17
N ILE A 80 19.40 4.54 -19.88
CA ILE A 80 19.74 5.95 -19.70
C ILE A 80 18.68 6.76 -20.45
N TYR A 81 18.03 7.68 -19.74
CA TYR A 81 17.01 8.53 -20.35
C TYR A 81 17.62 9.68 -21.12
N VAL A 82 17.15 9.90 -22.33
CA VAL A 82 17.58 11.00 -23.20
C VAL A 82 16.42 11.97 -23.41
N ASP A 83 15.36 11.54 -24.06
CA ASP A 83 14.21 12.40 -24.39
C ASP A 83 12.87 11.64 -24.53
N GLY A 84 12.85 10.34 -24.20
CA GLY A 84 11.68 9.47 -24.32
C GLY A 84 11.35 8.97 -25.73
N LYS A 85 12.26 9.19 -26.72
CA LYS A 85 12.06 8.78 -28.12
C LYS A 85 13.00 7.65 -28.58
N HIS A 86 13.82 7.15 -27.68
CA HIS A 86 14.81 6.10 -27.95
C HIS A 86 14.42 4.76 -27.34
N ASN A 87 13.13 4.46 -27.31
CA ASN A 87 12.54 3.23 -26.72
C ASN A 87 12.84 3.06 -25.22
N GLU A 88 13.15 4.16 -24.50
CA GLU A 88 13.50 4.10 -23.08
C GLU A 88 12.37 3.51 -22.23
N GLU A 89 11.09 3.79 -22.58
CA GLU A 89 9.94 3.20 -21.89
C GLU A 89 9.87 1.68 -22.11
N GLU A 90 10.04 1.20 -23.31
CA GLU A 90 10.04 -0.24 -23.62
C GLU A 90 11.20 -0.97 -22.92
N LEU A 91 12.37 -0.34 -22.89
CA LEU A 91 13.54 -0.85 -22.21
C LEU A 91 13.32 -0.92 -20.69
N LEU A 92 12.70 0.11 -20.12
CA LEU A 92 12.36 0.11 -18.67
C LEU A 92 11.30 -0.95 -18.34
N ILE A 93 10.28 -1.11 -19.17
CA ILE A 93 9.27 -2.19 -19.07
C ILE A 93 9.98 -3.55 -19.09
N ARG A 94 10.94 -3.75 -19.99
CA ARG A 94 11.73 -4.98 -20.10
C ARG A 94 12.51 -5.25 -18.82
N CYS A 95 13.14 -4.24 -18.22
CA CYS A 95 13.86 -4.39 -16.94
C CYS A 95 12.93 -4.93 -15.85
N TYR A 96 11.78 -4.30 -15.61
CA TYR A 96 10.83 -4.74 -14.60
C TYR A 96 10.30 -6.16 -14.89
N LYS A 97 9.93 -6.45 -16.13
CA LYS A 97 9.45 -7.78 -16.52
C LYS A 97 10.49 -8.87 -16.27
N ASN A 98 11.74 -8.62 -16.64
CA ASN A 98 12.82 -9.58 -16.49
C ASN A 98 13.18 -9.80 -15.02
N VAL A 99 13.19 -8.74 -14.20
CA VAL A 99 13.38 -8.83 -12.75
C VAL A 99 12.29 -9.70 -12.10
N LEU A 100 11.02 -9.43 -12.41
CA LEU A 100 9.89 -10.16 -11.84
C LEU A 100 9.88 -11.62 -12.29
N ARG A 101 10.14 -11.89 -13.56
CA ARG A 101 10.26 -13.27 -14.09
C ARG A 101 11.42 -14.00 -13.43
N CYS A 102 12.57 -13.36 -13.32
CA CYS A 102 13.75 -13.92 -12.65
C CYS A 102 13.45 -14.27 -11.19
N ALA A 103 12.67 -13.45 -10.46
CA ALA A 103 12.25 -13.77 -9.12
C ALA A 103 11.41 -15.06 -9.07
N VAL A 104 10.41 -15.19 -9.94
CA VAL A 104 9.57 -16.40 -10.01
C VAL A 104 10.37 -17.63 -10.41
N ASP A 105 11.23 -17.53 -11.43
CA ASP A 105 12.04 -18.63 -11.94
C ASP A 105 13.04 -19.17 -10.88
N ASN A 106 13.42 -18.32 -9.91
CA ASN A 106 14.28 -18.68 -8.78
C ASN A 106 13.51 -18.99 -7.48
N ASN A 107 12.20 -19.19 -7.54
CA ASN A 107 11.33 -19.47 -6.38
C ASN A 107 11.46 -18.40 -5.27
N ILE A 108 11.65 -17.14 -5.65
CA ILE A 108 11.66 -16.00 -4.74
C ILE A 108 10.20 -15.62 -4.47
N GLU A 109 9.82 -15.56 -3.19
CA GLU A 109 8.45 -15.26 -2.77
C GLU A 109 8.23 -13.76 -2.53
N SER A 110 9.31 -13.02 -2.25
CA SER A 110 9.26 -11.58 -1.97
C SER A 110 10.44 -10.82 -2.57
N VAL A 111 10.16 -9.68 -3.22
CA VAL A 111 11.20 -8.86 -3.87
C VAL A 111 11.00 -7.37 -3.61
N ALA A 112 12.07 -6.66 -3.26
CA ALA A 112 12.08 -5.21 -3.14
C ALA A 112 12.80 -4.58 -4.33
N ILE A 113 12.12 -3.65 -5.01
CA ILE A 113 12.57 -3.04 -6.27
C ILE A 113 12.62 -1.52 -6.09
N PRO A 114 13.76 -0.85 -6.33
CA PRO A 114 13.80 0.62 -6.38
C PRO A 114 13.22 1.13 -7.70
N LEU A 115 12.96 2.44 -7.80
CA LEU A 115 12.65 3.05 -9.11
C LEU A 115 13.88 2.98 -10.01
N ILE A 116 13.87 2.04 -10.96
CA ILE A 116 14.97 1.81 -11.89
C ILE A 116 15.20 3.04 -12.77
N SER A 117 16.45 3.39 -13.04
CA SER A 117 16.91 4.48 -13.90
C SER A 117 16.61 5.92 -13.40
N THR A 118 16.00 6.12 -12.23
CA THR A 118 15.60 7.46 -11.75
C THR A 118 16.70 8.24 -11.02
N GLY A 119 17.86 7.64 -10.83
CA GLY A 119 19.05 8.28 -10.27
C GLY A 119 19.91 8.96 -11.36
N SER A 120 21.18 8.54 -11.46
CA SER A 120 22.15 9.07 -12.44
C SER A 120 21.75 8.88 -13.91
N PHE A 121 20.85 7.92 -14.20
CA PHE A 121 20.36 7.68 -15.55
C PHE A 121 19.22 8.62 -15.96
N GLY A 122 18.74 9.48 -15.05
CA GLY A 122 17.90 10.64 -15.35
C GLY A 122 16.48 10.34 -15.81
N TYR A 123 15.97 9.10 -15.67
CA TYR A 123 14.59 8.79 -16.05
C TYR A 123 13.60 9.59 -15.19
N PRO A 124 12.61 10.29 -15.79
CA PRO A 124 11.64 11.06 -15.03
C PRO A 124 10.89 10.19 -14.03
N LYS A 125 10.91 10.58 -12.74
CA LYS A 125 10.39 9.77 -11.63
C LYS A 125 8.93 9.40 -11.78
N LYS A 126 8.09 10.34 -12.25
CA LYS A 126 6.65 10.11 -12.49
C LYS A 126 6.41 9.04 -13.55
N ASP A 127 7.14 9.14 -14.67
CA ASP A 127 7.02 8.15 -15.75
C ASP A 127 7.56 6.79 -15.32
N ALA A 128 8.67 6.76 -14.58
CA ALA A 128 9.23 5.53 -14.03
C ALA A 128 8.25 4.86 -13.05
N LEU A 129 7.60 5.64 -12.17
CA LEU A 129 6.60 5.11 -11.24
C LEU A 129 5.39 4.56 -12.00
N ARG A 130 4.88 5.27 -13.00
CA ARG A 130 3.78 4.82 -13.86
C ARG A 130 4.12 3.50 -14.55
N VAL A 131 5.30 3.40 -15.16
CA VAL A 131 5.76 2.18 -15.82
C VAL A 131 5.90 1.02 -14.82
N ALA A 132 6.58 1.26 -13.69
CA ALA A 132 6.77 0.26 -12.64
C ALA A 132 5.44 -0.27 -12.13
N THR A 133 4.52 0.63 -11.74
CA THR A 133 3.20 0.28 -11.20
C THR A 133 2.41 -0.56 -12.20
N ASN A 134 2.36 -0.15 -13.47
CA ASN A 134 1.64 -0.89 -14.50
C ASN A 134 2.20 -2.29 -14.73
N VAL A 135 3.53 -2.42 -14.82
CA VAL A 135 4.16 -3.73 -15.08
C VAL A 135 3.99 -4.65 -13.86
N ILE A 136 4.25 -4.15 -12.66
CA ILE A 136 4.17 -4.94 -11.42
C ILE A 136 2.72 -5.38 -11.19
N THR A 137 1.75 -4.48 -11.31
CA THR A 137 0.32 -4.80 -11.10
C THR A 137 -0.15 -5.93 -12.01
N ASN A 138 0.16 -5.84 -13.31
CA ASN A 138 -0.20 -6.88 -14.26
C ASN A 138 0.48 -8.20 -13.94
N PHE A 139 1.76 -8.16 -13.54
CA PHE A 139 2.53 -9.37 -13.25
C PHE A 139 2.03 -10.09 -12.00
N VAL A 140 1.80 -9.37 -10.88
CA VAL A 140 1.33 -9.99 -9.63
C VAL A 140 -0.12 -10.46 -9.71
N TYR A 141 -0.89 -10.00 -10.70
CA TYR A 141 -2.20 -10.55 -10.97
C TYR A 141 -2.12 -12.00 -11.47
N GLU A 142 -1.10 -12.32 -12.25
CA GLU A 142 -0.90 -13.66 -12.84
C GLU A 142 0.00 -14.56 -11.97
N HIS A 143 0.89 -13.98 -11.18
CA HIS A 143 1.92 -14.71 -10.41
C HIS A 143 1.81 -14.43 -8.91
N GLU A 144 2.18 -15.43 -8.09
CA GLU A 144 2.22 -15.33 -6.63
C GLU A 144 3.60 -14.80 -6.18
N LEU A 145 3.76 -13.46 -6.15
CA LEU A 145 4.99 -12.77 -5.76
C LEU A 145 4.67 -11.52 -4.95
N ASP A 146 5.25 -11.36 -3.76
CA ASP A 146 5.16 -10.14 -2.97
C ASP A 146 6.16 -9.12 -3.50
N VAL A 147 5.67 -7.97 -3.98
CA VAL A 147 6.51 -6.94 -4.57
C VAL A 147 6.44 -5.65 -3.76
N TYR A 148 7.61 -5.14 -3.37
CA TYR A 148 7.79 -3.87 -2.66
C TYR A 148 8.53 -2.89 -3.56
N LEU A 149 7.83 -1.86 -4.07
CA LEU A 149 8.44 -0.79 -4.85
C LEU A 149 8.88 0.34 -3.92
N LEU A 150 10.17 0.64 -3.91
CA LEU A 150 10.72 1.69 -3.06
C LEU A 150 10.66 3.04 -3.75
N VAL A 151 9.89 3.96 -3.18
CA VAL A 151 9.74 5.33 -3.69
C VAL A 151 10.07 6.33 -2.58
N TYR A 152 11.18 7.04 -2.72
CA TYR A 152 11.63 8.02 -1.72
C TYR A 152 10.95 9.37 -1.85
N ASP A 153 10.72 9.81 -3.09
CA ASP A 153 10.29 11.17 -3.37
C ASP A 153 8.80 11.26 -3.61
N LYS A 154 8.12 12.16 -2.89
CA LYS A 154 6.70 12.47 -3.14
C LYS A 154 6.46 13.01 -4.56
N GLU A 155 7.44 13.66 -5.15
CA GLU A 155 7.39 14.17 -6.53
C GLU A 155 7.24 13.07 -7.60
N ALA A 156 7.51 11.82 -7.24
CA ALA A 156 7.30 10.69 -8.15
C ALA A 156 5.80 10.42 -8.40
N PHE A 157 4.92 10.80 -7.46
CA PHE A 157 3.48 10.55 -7.59
C PHE A 157 2.84 11.55 -8.54
N ASP A 158 2.18 11.05 -9.59
CA ASP A 158 1.42 11.85 -10.54
C ASP A 158 -0.07 11.85 -10.19
N ILE A 159 -0.38 12.42 -9.04
CA ILE A 159 -1.77 12.64 -8.66
C ILE A 159 -2.29 13.78 -9.54
N SER A 160 -3.30 13.50 -10.36
CA SER A 160 -3.88 14.56 -11.18
C SER A 160 -4.38 15.69 -10.30
N ASN A 161 -4.05 16.94 -10.67
CA ASN A 161 -4.49 18.13 -9.92
C ASN A 161 -6.03 18.22 -9.77
N SER A 162 -6.79 17.62 -10.70
CA SER A 162 -8.25 17.52 -10.59
C SER A 162 -8.65 16.55 -9.48
N LEU A 163 -8.15 15.32 -9.48
CA LEU A 163 -8.46 14.32 -8.46
C LEU A 163 -8.05 14.79 -7.07
N TYR A 164 -6.87 15.40 -6.94
CA TYR A 164 -6.40 15.95 -5.66
C TYR A 164 -7.35 17.03 -5.14
N ARG A 165 -7.81 17.92 -6.03
CA ARG A 165 -8.77 18.97 -5.71
C ARG A 165 -10.13 18.38 -5.32
N ASP A 166 -10.62 17.39 -6.06
CA ASP A 166 -11.91 16.76 -5.80
C ASP A 166 -11.93 16.07 -4.43
N ILE A 167 -10.85 15.36 -4.09
CA ILE A 167 -10.68 14.76 -2.77
C ILE A 167 -10.60 15.83 -1.67
N HIS A 168 -9.83 16.91 -1.88
CA HIS A 168 -9.74 17.98 -0.89
C HIS A 168 -11.07 18.69 -0.68
N ASN A 169 -11.83 19.00 -1.74
CA ASN A 169 -13.18 19.55 -1.64
C ASN A 169 -14.09 18.60 -0.85
N TYR A 170 -14.06 17.30 -1.17
CA TYR A 170 -14.84 16.29 -0.44
C TYR A 170 -14.49 16.25 1.05
N LEU A 171 -13.20 16.34 1.40
CA LEU A 171 -12.77 16.38 2.80
C LEU A 171 -13.25 17.68 3.50
N GLU A 172 -13.13 18.83 2.84
CA GLU A 172 -13.62 20.12 3.37
C GLU A 172 -15.14 20.11 3.58
N ASP A 173 -15.91 19.60 2.63
CA ASP A 173 -17.38 19.48 2.70
C ASP A 173 -17.83 18.57 3.87
N ASN A 174 -17.01 17.59 4.22
CA ASN A 174 -17.24 16.69 5.36
C ASN A 174 -16.59 17.18 6.67
N GLY A 175 -16.07 18.39 6.71
CA GLY A 175 -15.51 19.02 7.92
C GLY A 175 -14.12 18.49 8.32
N ILE A 176 -13.40 17.84 7.41
CA ILE A 176 -12.04 17.34 7.61
C ILE A 176 -11.07 18.42 7.17
N TYR A 177 -10.42 19.06 8.13
CA TYR A 177 -9.45 20.12 7.85
C TYR A 177 -8.02 19.65 8.06
N ASP A 178 -7.09 20.10 7.19
CA ASP A 178 -5.66 19.89 7.42
C ASP A 178 -5.22 20.71 8.65
N GLU A 179 -4.58 20.07 9.62
CA GLU A 179 -4.08 20.71 10.86
C GLU A 179 -3.12 21.89 10.58
N VAL A 180 -2.47 21.91 9.42
CA VAL A 180 -1.55 22.98 9.00
C VAL A 180 -2.28 24.32 8.78
N ARG A 181 -3.57 24.32 8.40
CA ARG A 181 -4.38 25.56 8.30
C ARG A 181 -4.89 26.03 9.66
N ALA A 182 -5.11 25.15 10.61
CA ALA A 182 -5.59 25.48 11.95
C ALA A 182 -4.56 26.30 12.76
N HIS A 183 -3.26 26.18 12.46
CA HIS A 183 -2.21 26.99 13.10
C HIS A 183 -2.10 28.43 12.56
N ARG A 184 -2.62 28.72 11.37
CA ARG A 184 -2.59 30.09 10.80
C ARG A 184 -3.77 30.97 11.19
N SER A 185 -4.82 30.43 11.79
CA SER A 185 -6.04 31.17 12.17
C SER A 185 -6.25 31.38 13.67
N ARG A 186 -5.31 30.98 14.52
CA ARG A 186 -5.36 31.33 15.96
C ARG A 186 -4.85 32.74 16.21
N VAL A 187 -5.70 33.72 15.89
CA VAL A 187 -5.66 35.01 16.56
C VAL A 187 -6.32 34.83 17.94
N PRO A 188 -5.67 35.21 19.04
CA PRO A 188 -6.27 35.03 20.37
C PRO A 188 -7.46 35.97 20.55
N SER A 189 -8.67 35.47 20.46
CA SER A 189 -9.84 36.18 20.95
C SER A 189 -9.93 36.03 22.46
N LYS A 190 -9.95 37.18 23.13
CA LYS A 190 -10.02 37.36 24.56
C LYS A 190 -11.16 36.54 25.20
N ALA A 191 -10.80 35.93 26.32
CA ALA A 191 -11.69 35.21 27.21
C ALA A 191 -12.94 36.06 27.59
N PHE A 192 -14.10 35.46 27.44
CA PHE A 192 -15.29 35.82 28.20
C PHE A 192 -15.59 34.65 29.14
N GLY A 193 -15.35 34.89 30.42
CA GLY A 193 -15.71 33.95 31.46
C GLY A 193 -17.20 33.90 31.66
N PHE A 194 -17.77 32.70 31.77
CA PHE A 194 -19.07 32.46 32.34
C PHE A 194 -18.95 31.55 33.55
N MET A 195 -19.09 32.11 34.74
CA MET A 195 -19.26 31.37 35.98
C MET A 195 -20.70 30.81 35.98
N GLY A 196 -20.83 29.51 35.95
CA GLY A 196 -22.08 28.78 36.24
C GLY A 196 -21.94 28.02 37.56
N LYS A 197 -22.80 28.31 38.53
CA LYS A 197 -22.85 27.68 39.85
C LYS A 197 -23.35 26.23 39.72
N PRO A 198 -22.92 25.32 40.63
CA PRO A 198 -23.43 23.96 40.66
C PRO A 198 -24.85 23.93 41.24
N VAL A 199 -25.76 23.24 40.55
CA VAL A 199 -27.10 22.94 41.04
C VAL A 199 -27.05 21.58 41.76
N GLY A 200 -27.66 21.59 42.96
CA GLY A 200 -27.62 20.49 43.91
C GLY A 200 -28.41 19.26 43.50
N SER A 201 -27.96 18.13 44.05
CA SER A 201 -28.59 16.83 44.00
C SER A 201 -29.96 16.86 44.67
N SER A 202 -31.00 16.39 43.99
CA SER A 202 -32.24 15.93 44.59
C SER A 202 -32.36 14.43 44.35
N LEU A 203 -32.41 13.70 45.47
CA LEU A 203 -32.76 12.28 45.51
C LEU A 203 -34.21 12.15 45.04
N LEU A 204 -34.45 11.39 44.00
CA LEU A 204 -35.77 10.86 43.67
C LEU A 204 -35.74 9.36 43.82
N ASP A 205 -36.70 8.90 44.63
CA ASP A 205 -36.98 7.50 44.93
C ASP A 205 -37.20 6.69 43.64
N HIS A 206 -36.48 5.61 43.49
CA HIS A 206 -36.72 4.61 42.44
C HIS A 206 -37.75 3.60 42.96
N GLU A 207 -38.95 3.69 42.46
CA GLU A 207 -39.85 2.53 42.40
C GLU A 207 -39.23 1.50 41.44
N VAL A 208 -38.92 0.34 41.97
CA VAL A 208 -38.48 -0.83 41.20
C VAL A 208 -39.71 -1.36 40.48
N LEU A 209 -39.87 -1.05 39.19
CA LEU A 209 -40.75 -1.79 38.31
C LEU A 209 -39.99 -3.08 37.90
N ASP A 210 -40.48 -4.23 38.34
CA ASP A 210 -40.10 -5.53 37.80
C ASP A 210 -40.57 -5.60 36.34
N GLU A 211 -39.74 -5.11 35.40
CA GLU A 211 -39.88 -5.43 34.00
C GLU A 211 -39.31 -6.86 33.81
N GLU A 212 -40.22 -7.79 33.50
CA GLU A 212 -39.87 -9.08 32.94
C GLU A 212 -38.95 -8.86 31.76
N PHE A 213 -37.64 -9.10 31.94
CA PHE A 213 -36.68 -9.23 30.85
C PHE A 213 -37.15 -10.41 29.98
N SER A 214 -37.96 -10.14 28.97
CA SER A 214 -38.15 -11.06 27.87
C SER A 214 -36.78 -11.29 27.27
N PHE A 215 -36.28 -12.54 27.34
CA PHE A 215 -35.11 -12.95 26.57
C PHE A 215 -35.38 -12.64 25.12
N VAL A 216 -34.81 -11.52 24.65
CA VAL A 216 -34.71 -11.23 23.23
C VAL A 216 -33.91 -12.42 22.68
N ASN A 217 -34.53 -13.23 21.84
CA ASN A 217 -33.84 -14.26 21.10
C ASN A 217 -32.71 -13.56 20.35
N PHE A 218 -31.49 -13.67 20.86
CA PHE A 218 -30.31 -13.30 20.12
C PHE A 218 -30.29 -14.21 18.88
N VAL A 219 -30.81 -13.71 17.78
CA VAL A 219 -30.46 -14.26 16.49
C VAL A 219 -28.95 -14.07 16.40
N GLU A 220 -28.20 -15.17 16.38
CA GLU A 220 -26.76 -15.12 16.19
C GLU A 220 -26.51 -14.29 14.93
N ASP A 221 -25.99 -13.08 15.13
CA ASP A 221 -25.70 -12.18 14.05
C ASP A 221 -24.57 -12.81 13.21
N GLU A 222 -24.74 -12.81 11.89
CA GLU A 222 -23.78 -13.39 10.94
C GLU A 222 -22.35 -12.92 11.26
N SER A 223 -21.40 -13.84 11.42
CA SER A 223 -20.02 -13.48 11.68
C SER A 223 -19.41 -12.72 10.51
N PHE A 224 -18.35 -11.94 10.75
CA PHE A 224 -17.63 -11.24 9.68
C PHE A 224 -17.18 -12.19 8.56
N ASN A 225 -16.71 -13.36 8.91
CA ASN A 225 -16.25 -14.38 7.96
C ASN A 225 -17.37 -14.94 7.11
N ASP A 226 -18.53 -15.20 7.72
CA ASP A 226 -19.69 -15.71 7.00
C ASP A 226 -20.25 -14.63 6.07
N CYS A 227 -20.26 -13.37 6.52
CA CYS A 227 -20.58 -12.22 5.69
C CYS A 227 -19.65 -12.12 4.47
N LEU A 228 -18.33 -12.23 4.68
CA LEU A 228 -17.34 -12.22 3.60
C LEU A 228 -17.59 -13.36 2.60
N ARG A 229 -17.82 -14.59 3.09
CA ARG A 229 -18.10 -15.77 2.25
C ARG A 229 -19.40 -15.61 1.48
N ARG A 230 -20.44 -15.07 2.13
CA ARG A 230 -21.73 -14.80 1.50
C ARG A 230 -21.59 -13.79 0.37
N ILE A 231 -20.92 -12.66 0.59
CA ILE A 231 -20.72 -11.63 -0.43
C ILE A 231 -19.94 -12.17 -1.62
N ILE A 232 -18.87 -12.93 -1.39
CA ILE A 232 -18.07 -13.55 -2.48
C ILE A 232 -18.96 -14.46 -3.32
N ARG A 233 -19.82 -15.26 -2.68
CA ARG A 233 -20.74 -16.17 -3.36
C ARG A 233 -21.83 -15.42 -4.13
N GLU A 234 -22.49 -14.44 -3.50
CA GLU A 234 -23.56 -13.64 -4.10
C GLU A 234 -23.10 -12.85 -5.31
N LYS A 235 -21.90 -12.26 -5.22
CA LYS A 235 -21.27 -11.51 -6.33
C LYS A 235 -20.56 -12.44 -7.33
N ASN A 236 -20.59 -13.77 -7.12
CA ASN A 236 -19.91 -14.78 -7.96
C ASN A 236 -18.44 -14.45 -8.22
N LEU A 237 -17.71 -14.06 -7.15
CA LEU A 237 -16.31 -13.66 -7.23
C LEU A 237 -15.39 -14.84 -6.98
N ILE A 238 -14.19 -14.79 -7.55
CA ILE A 238 -13.11 -15.75 -7.29
C ILE A 238 -12.27 -15.21 -6.12
N GLU A 239 -12.02 -16.04 -5.10
CA GLU A 239 -11.25 -15.66 -3.90
C GLU A 239 -9.91 -15.03 -4.25
N SER A 240 -9.19 -15.59 -5.24
CA SER A 240 -7.90 -15.06 -5.68
C SER A 240 -8.00 -13.64 -6.24
N ASP A 241 -9.09 -13.31 -6.92
CA ASP A 241 -9.32 -11.97 -7.45
C ASP A 241 -9.62 -10.98 -6.32
N VAL A 242 -10.38 -11.43 -5.32
CA VAL A 242 -10.74 -10.59 -4.17
C VAL A 242 -9.49 -10.16 -3.39
N TYR A 243 -8.65 -11.12 -2.97
CA TYR A 243 -7.49 -10.75 -2.17
C TYR A 243 -6.44 -9.98 -2.99
N LYS A 244 -6.29 -10.27 -4.28
CA LYS A 244 -5.40 -9.51 -5.17
C LYS A 244 -5.87 -8.07 -5.34
N ARG A 245 -7.16 -7.85 -5.61
CA ARG A 245 -7.76 -6.50 -5.70
C ARG A 245 -7.72 -5.76 -4.37
N ALA A 246 -7.84 -6.48 -3.25
CA ALA A 246 -7.71 -5.91 -1.91
C ALA A 246 -6.25 -5.68 -1.49
N ASN A 247 -5.28 -5.98 -2.34
CA ASN A 247 -3.84 -5.89 -2.02
C ASN A 247 -3.46 -6.65 -0.74
N LEU A 248 -4.08 -7.83 -0.53
CA LEU A 248 -3.81 -8.72 0.59
C LEU A 248 -2.90 -9.88 0.17
N THR A 249 -2.03 -10.33 1.07
CA THR A 249 -1.36 -11.62 0.88
C THR A 249 -2.38 -12.74 0.93
N LYS A 250 -2.11 -13.84 0.21
CA LYS A 250 -2.90 -15.06 0.30
C LYS A 250 -3.01 -15.56 1.75
N GLN A 251 -1.90 -15.47 2.51
CA GLN A 251 -1.86 -15.87 3.90
C GLN A 251 -2.75 -14.98 4.78
N ALA A 252 -2.69 -13.65 4.61
CA ALA A 252 -3.55 -12.72 5.34
C ALA A 252 -5.03 -12.95 5.03
N PHE A 253 -5.37 -13.15 3.76
CA PHE A 253 -6.73 -13.46 3.34
C PHE A 253 -7.20 -14.80 3.90
N ASN A 254 -6.41 -15.87 3.80
CA ASN A 254 -6.74 -17.18 4.35
C ASN A 254 -6.95 -17.14 5.88
N GLY A 255 -6.14 -16.36 6.60
CA GLY A 255 -6.33 -16.14 8.02
C GLY A 255 -7.70 -15.54 8.34
N ILE A 256 -8.15 -14.58 7.54
CA ILE A 256 -9.48 -13.96 7.67
C ILE A 256 -10.57 -14.94 7.21
N TYR A 257 -10.46 -15.48 6.03
CA TYR A 257 -11.50 -16.24 5.34
C TYR A 257 -11.72 -17.64 5.93
N ASN A 258 -10.64 -18.38 6.24
CA ASN A 258 -10.70 -19.77 6.70
C ASN A 258 -10.54 -19.93 8.21
N GLU A 259 -9.67 -19.14 8.86
CA GLU A 259 -9.30 -19.31 10.25
C GLU A 259 -10.09 -18.40 11.22
N GLY A 260 -10.93 -17.51 10.72
CA GLY A 260 -11.74 -16.63 11.54
C GLY A 260 -10.95 -15.53 12.27
N LYS A 261 -9.75 -15.20 11.83
CA LYS A 261 -8.97 -14.10 12.41
C LYS A 261 -9.67 -12.78 12.19
N VAL A 262 -9.82 -12.00 13.26
CA VAL A 262 -10.36 -10.63 13.16
C VAL A 262 -9.36 -9.75 12.37
N PRO A 263 -9.76 -9.21 11.22
CA PRO A 263 -8.88 -8.38 10.42
C PRO A 263 -8.65 -7.01 11.05
N LYS A 264 -7.49 -6.40 10.81
CA LYS A 264 -7.25 -4.98 11.10
C LYS A 264 -8.14 -4.11 10.20
N LYS A 265 -8.53 -2.92 10.67
CA LYS A 265 -9.41 -2.01 9.93
C LYS A 265 -8.96 -1.77 8.49
N ASN A 266 -7.66 -1.51 8.26
CA ASN A 266 -7.12 -1.30 6.91
C ASN A 266 -7.36 -2.50 5.98
N ASN A 267 -7.33 -3.73 6.49
CA ASN A 267 -7.62 -4.93 5.69
C ASN A 267 -9.13 -5.04 5.40
N VAL A 268 -9.99 -4.61 6.33
CA VAL A 268 -11.44 -4.56 6.09
C VAL A 268 -11.76 -3.54 5.01
N LEU A 269 -11.19 -2.34 5.08
CA LEU A 269 -11.35 -1.30 4.06
C LEU A 269 -10.80 -1.76 2.70
N ALA A 270 -9.65 -2.45 2.70
CA ALA A 270 -9.10 -3.06 1.50
C ALA A 270 -10.04 -4.11 0.90
N LEU A 271 -10.69 -4.93 1.73
CA LEU A 271 -11.68 -5.90 1.28
C LEU A 271 -12.93 -5.22 0.69
N CYS A 272 -13.37 -4.06 1.22
CA CYS A 272 -14.45 -3.29 0.59
C CYS A 272 -14.11 -2.96 -0.88
N ILE A 273 -12.86 -2.56 -1.14
CA ILE A 273 -12.36 -2.28 -2.50
C ILE A 273 -12.29 -3.57 -3.34
N GLY A 274 -11.70 -4.64 -2.78
CA GLY A 274 -11.55 -5.93 -3.48
C GLY A 274 -12.87 -6.60 -3.86
N LEU A 275 -13.89 -6.42 -3.02
CA LEU A 275 -15.26 -6.92 -3.22
C LEU A 275 -16.12 -5.97 -4.08
N ARG A 276 -15.64 -4.77 -4.38
CA ARG A 276 -16.37 -3.71 -5.07
C ARG A 276 -17.73 -3.44 -4.40
N LEU A 277 -17.69 -3.15 -3.10
CA LEU A 277 -18.89 -2.82 -2.35
C LEU A 277 -19.31 -1.38 -2.64
N ASN A 278 -20.64 -1.15 -2.78
CA ASN A 278 -21.15 0.22 -2.72
C ASN A 278 -21.08 0.74 -1.28
N ILE A 279 -21.43 2.01 -1.06
CA ILE A 279 -21.22 2.64 0.25
C ILE A 279 -22.06 2.00 1.36
N ASP A 280 -23.29 1.60 1.07
CA ASP A 280 -24.19 0.99 2.06
C ASP A 280 -23.67 -0.43 2.42
N GLU A 281 -23.29 -1.23 1.41
CA GLU A 281 -22.66 -2.54 1.60
C GLU A 281 -21.35 -2.41 2.39
N ALA A 282 -20.53 -1.39 2.11
CA ALA A 282 -19.27 -1.14 2.79
C ALA A 282 -19.46 -0.73 4.25
N ASP A 283 -20.42 0.16 4.53
CA ASP A 283 -20.79 0.53 5.90
C ASP A 283 -21.20 -0.68 6.74
N ASP A 284 -22.05 -1.55 6.19
CA ASP A 284 -22.49 -2.76 6.87
C ASP A 284 -21.35 -3.77 7.06
N PHE A 285 -20.53 -3.96 6.02
CA PHE A 285 -19.37 -4.87 6.09
C PHE A 285 -18.33 -4.43 7.12
N VAL A 286 -18.05 -3.11 7.19
CA VAL A 286 -17.13 -2.53 8.18
C VAL A 286 -17.67 -2.68 9.60
N LYS A 287 -19.00 -2.49 9.81
CA LYS A 287 -19.65 -2.71 11.11
C LYS A 287 -19.58 -4.18 11.55
N LYS A 288 -19.75 -5.14 10.64
CA LYS A 288 -19.60 -6.57 10.93
C LYS A 288 -18.21 -6.93 11.45
N ALA A 289 -17.17 -6.20 11.01
CA ALA A 289 -15.81 -6.35 11.54
C ALA A 289 -15.57 -5.63 12.87
N GLY A 290 -16.58 -4.97 13.44
CA GLY A 290 -16.47 -4.18 14.67
C GLY A 290 -15.86 -2.78 14.46
N TYR A 291 -15.85 -2.27 13.24
CA TYR A 291 -15.33 -0.94 12.89
C TYR A 291 -16.45 -0.02 12.36
N SER A 292 -16.08 1.22 12.09
CA SER A 292 -16.91 2.19 11.38
C SER A 292 -16.02 3.11 10.55
N PHE A 293 -16.58 3.76 9.54
CA PHE A 293 -15.94 4.95 8.97
C PHE A 293 -15.99 6.06 10.02
N SER A 294 -14.81 6.39 10.57
CA SER A 294 -14.72 7.28 11.72
C SER A 294 -14.89 8.73 11.28
N VAL A 295 -15.82 9.44 11.92
CA VAL A 295 -16.02 10.89 11.70
C VAL A 295 -14.72 11.63 12.06
N GLY A 296 -14.25 12.49 11.17
CA GLY A 296 -13.01 13.26 11.38
C GLY A 296 -11.72 12.53 10.99
N ASN A 297 -11.78 11.29 10.51
CA ASN A 297 -10.60 10.54 10.09
C ASN A 297 -10.37 10.69 8.59
N LYS A 298 -9.34 11.46 8.21
CA LYS A 298 -8.97 11.72 6.80
C LYS A 298 -8.77 10.45 5.98
N HIS A 299 -8.13 9.43 6.55
CA HIS A 299 -7.91 8.14 5.89
C HIS A 299 -9.22 7.47 5.47
N ASP A 300 -10.17 7.40 6.39
CA ASP A 300 -11.47 6.77 6.16
C ASP A 300 -12.27 7.52 5.09
N TYR A 301 -12.24 8.86 5.12
CA TYR A 301 -12.93 9.69 4.14
C TYR A 301 -12.33 9.61 2.74
N ILE A 302 -11.02 9.48 2.62
CA ILE A 302 -10.38 9.23 1.32
C ILE A 302 -10.86 7.90 0.75
N VAL A 303 -10.87 6.83 1.55
CA VAL A 303 -11.36 5.52 1.10
C VAL A 303 -12.84 5.59 0.73
N ARG A 304 -13.65 6.24 1.56
CA ARG A 304 -15.07 6.45 1.33
C ARG A 304 -15.34 7.20 0.01
N TYR A 305 -14.59 8.27 -0.27
CA TYR A 305 -14.67 9.00 -1.54
C TYR A 305 -14.53 8.07 -2.75
N PHE A 306 -13.56 7.17 -2.73
CA PHE A 306 -13.35 6.24 -3.83
C PHE A 306 -14.48 5.21 -3.96
N ILE A 307 -15.02 4.73 -2.84
CA ILE A 307 -16.18 3.81 -2.84
C ILE A 307 -17.42 4.51 -3.41
N GLU A 308 -17.72 5.74 -2.97
CA GLU A 308 -18.85 6.55 -3.44
C GLU A 308 -18.77 6.89 -4.94
N ASN A 309 -17.54 7.01 -5.47
CA ASN A 309 -17.29 7.23 -6.90
C ASN A 309 -17.09 5.94 -7.71
N GLU A 310 -17.31 4.77 -7.10
CA GLU A 310 -17.15 3.44 -7.72
C GLU A 310 -15.75 3.22 -8.36
N ASP A 311 -14.73 3.91 -7.85
CA ASP A 311 -13.33 3.75 -8.27
C ASP A 311 -12.59 2.79 -7.33
N TYR A 312 -12.58 1.51 -7.69
CA TYR A 312 -12.00 0.44 -6.88
C TYR A 312 -10.52 0.15 -7.22
N ASN A 313 -9.79 1.13 -7.71
CA ASN A 313 -8.36 1.00 -7.96
C ASN A 313 -7.56 1.22 -6.67
N ILE A 314 -7.24 0.14 -5.96
CA ILE A 314 -6.53 0.19 -4.68
C ILE A 314 -5.14 0.85 -4.78
N TYR A 315 -4.48 0.76 -5.92
CA TYR A 315 -3.16 1.37 -6.11
C TYR A 315 -3.26 2.89 -6.19
N LYS A 316 -4.30 3.40 -6.88
CA LYS A 316 -4.60 4.83 -6.95
C LYS A 316 -4.98 5.39 -5.58
N ILE A 317 -5.77 4.63 -4.81
CA ILE A 317 -6.11 4.97 -3.42
C ILE A 317 -4.82 5.06 -2.58
N ASN A 318 -3.96 4.04 -2.68
CA ASN A 318 -2.72 3.97 -1.93
C ASN A 318 -1.73 5.08 -2.31
N GLU A 319 -1.65 5.48 -3.58
CA GLU A 319 -0.85 6.65 -4.00
C GLU A 319 -1.30 7.92 -3.27
N ILE A 320 -2.62 8.16 -3.17
CA ILE A 320 -3.17 9.30 -2.44
C ILE A 320 -2.84 9.19 -0.94
N LEU A 321 -3.08 8.02 -0.34
CA LEU A 321 -2.83 7.80 1.08
C LEU A 321 -1.35 8.03 1.44
N ILE A 322 -0.43 7.51 0.63
CA ILE A 322 1.01 7.70 0.84
C ILE A 322 1.41 9.17 0.67
N ASN A 323 0.85 9.87 -0.32
CA ASN A 323 1.14 11.30 -0.53
C ASN A 323 0.66 12.17 0.66
N GLU A 324 -0.39 11.74 1.33
CA GLU A 324 -0.95 12.38 2.53
C GLU A 324 -0.30 11.88 3.84
N ASP A 325 0.78 11.11 3.78
CA ASP A 325 1.47 10.45 4.91
C ASP A 325 0.55 9.55 5.75
N LEU A 326 -0.48 8.95 5.10
CA LEU A 326 -1.45 8.06 5.73
C LEU A 326 -1.10 6.59 5.47
N PRO A 327 -1.54 5.67 6.35
CA PRO A 327 -1.35 4.24 6.13
C PRO A 327 -2.05 3.78 4.85
N TYR A 328 -1.36 3.03 3.99
CA TYR A 328 -1.97 2.43 2.80
C TYR A 328 -2.88 1.24 3.16
N LEU A 329 -3.77 0.86 2.23
CA LEU A 329 -4.67 -0.29 2.33
C LEU A 329 -3.97 -1.59 1.93
N GLY A 330 -4.37 -2.69 2.58
CA GLY A 330 -3.87 -4.03 2.30
C GLY A 330 -2.86 -4.52 3.34
N SER A 331 -2.16 -5.61 3.03
CA SER A 331 -1.17 -6.22 3.91
C SER A 331 0.01 -5.29 4.12
N LYS A 332 0.40 -5.10 5.39
CA LYS A 332 1.61 -4.35 5.72
C LYS A 332 2.85 -5.21 5.49
N TYR A 333 3.91 -4.55 5.07
CA TYR A 333 5.27 -5.04 5.22
C TYR A 333 5.59 -5.09 6.73
N GLU A 334 5.94 -6.27 7.27
CA GLU A 334 6.34 -6.48 8.67
C GLU A 334 7.84 -6.66 8.81
#